data_fc7158fb2dd3a5a2c44de3e3551e8592
#
_entry.id   fc7158fb2dd3a5a2c44de3e3551e8592
#
_cell.length_a   1.000
_cell.length_b   1.000
_cell.length_c   1.000
_cell.angle_alpha   90.00
_cell.angle_beta   90.00
_cell.angle_gamma   90.00
#
_symmetry.space_group_name_H-M   'P 1'
#
loop_
_entity.id
_entity.type
_entity.pdbx_description
1 polymer ?
#
loop_
_entity_poly.entity_id
_entity_poly.type
_entity_poly.pdbx_seq_one_letter_code
_entity_poly.pdbx_strand_id
1 'polypeptide(L)'
;MKILLIPDSFKGSLSSARLCAIMKKTALDVMPDAQVTSIPAADGGEGTLDVIRNSIGGSFVVHSVTGPCGQPVSARYLSAGDTAYVELAEAAGLQHRLP
;
A
#
# COMPACT_ATOMS: atom_id res chain seq x y z
N MET A 1 -1.98 -14.98 24.55
CA MET A 1 -2.46 -15.27 23.17
C MET A 1 -1.64 -14.46 22.17
N LYS A 2 -1.27 -15.06 21.09
CA LYS A 2 -0.56 -14.39 19.98
C LYS A 2 -1.51 -14.23 18.81
N ILE A 3 -1.57 -13.02 18.26
CA ILE A 3 -2.45 -12.70 17.14
C ILE A 3 -1.59 -12.15 16.00
N LEU A 4 -1.78 -12.70 14.80
CA LEU A 4 -1.12 -12.24 13.59
C LEU A 4 -2.19 -11.66 12.65
N LEU A 5 -2.02 -10.39 12.26
CA LEU A 5 -2.93 -9.67 11.37
C LEU A 5 -2.23 -9.39 10.04
N ILE A 6 -2.80 -9.85 8.94
CA ILE A 6 -2.25 -9.64 7.60
C ILE A 6 -3.36 -9.12 6.68
N PRO A 7 -3.83 -7.87 6.87
CA PRO A 7 -4.89 -7.33 6.03
C PRO A 7 -4.35 -6.80 4.71
N ASP A 8 -5.11 -7.03 3.63
CA ASP A 8 -4.90 -6.32 2.39
C ASP A 8 -5.75 -5.02 2.41
N SER A 9 -5.50 -4.13 1.45
CA SER A 9 -6.23 -2.88 1.37
C SER A 9 -7.66 -3.09 0.85
N PHE A 10 -8.58 -2.22 1.28
CA PHE A 10 -9.87 -2.07 0.62
C PHE A 10 -9.73 -0.98 -0.44
N LYS A 11 -9.93 -1.34 -1.70
CA LYS A 11 -9.76 -0.42 -2.83
C LYS A 11 -10.64 0.81 -2.67
N GLY A 12 -10.01 1.98 -2.82
CA GLY A 12 -10.69 3.26 -2.73
C GLY A 12 -11.10 3.69 -1.32
N SER A 13 -10.71 2.95 -0.28
CA SER A 13 -11.12 3.22 1.09
C SER A 13 -9.94 3.22 2.06
N LEU A 14 -9.44 2.04 2.46
CA LEU A 14 -8.41 1.93 3.48
C LEU A 14 -7.17 1.23 2.93
N SER A 15 -5.99 1.76 3.26
CA SER A 15 -4.73 1.09 2.98
C SER A 15 -4.51 -0.09 3.93
N SER A 16 -3.67 -1.04 3.54
CA SER A 16 -3.32 -2.17 4.42
C SER A 16 -2.63 -1.71 5.70
N ALA A 17 -1.77 -0.68 5.61
CA ALA A 17 -1.11 -0.13 6.80
C ALA A 17 -2.12 0.47 7.79
N ARG A 18 -3.12 1.19 7.28
CA ARG A 18 -4.16 1.77 8.12
C ARG A 18 -5.05 0.71 8.75
N LEU A 19 -5.39 -0.34 7.98
CA LEU A 19 -6.11 -1.50 8.51
C LEU A 19 -5.32 -2.20 9.62
N CYS A 20 -4.00 -2.37 9.44
CA CYS A 20 -3.14 -2.92 10.48
C CYS A 20 -3.26 -2.14 11.79
N ALA A 21 -3.20 -0.81 11.70
CA ALA A 21 -3.28 0.04 12.89
C ALA A 21 -4.64 -0.09 13.60
N ILE A 22 -5.73 -0.08 12.83
CA ILE A 22 -7.08 -0.19 13.36
C ILE A 22 -7.31 -1.56 14.00
N MET A 23 -6.94 -2.63 13.29
CA MET A 23 -7.15 -3.99 13.77
C MET A 23 -6.31 -4.29 15.01
N LYS A 24 -5.06 -3.80 15.05
CA LYS A 24 -4.20 -3.97 16.21
C LYS A 24 -4.77 -3.27 17.43
N LYS A 25 -5.24 -2.03 17.26
CA LYS A 25 -5.86 -1.27 18.34
C LYS A 25 -7.09 -2.00 18.86
N THR A 26 -7.96 -2.46 17.98
CA THR A 26 -9.19 -3.17 18.35
C THR A 26 -8.87 -4.47 19.09
N ALA A 27 -7.90 -5.23 18.61
CA ALA A 27 -7.49 -6.48 19.26
C ALA A 27 -6.97 -6.23 20.67
N LEU A 28 -6.17 -5.19 20.86
CA LEU A 28 -5.63 -4.85 22.19
C LEU A 28 -6.69 -4.26 23.12
N ASP A 29 -7.70 -3.58 22.60
CA ASP A 29 -8.83 -3.10 23.38
C ASP A 29 -9.65 -4.25 23.98
N VAL A 30 -9.80 -5.33 23.20
CA VAL A 30 -10.56 -6.52 23.63
C VAL A 30 -9.70 -7.47 24.46
N MET A 31 -8.44 -7.64 24.10
CA MET A 31 -7.49 -8.55 24.76
C MET A 31 -6.19 -7.81 25.07
N PRO A 32 -6.15 -7.03 26.17
CA PRO A 32 -4.99 -6.16 26.47
C PRO A 32 -3.67 -6.91 26.65
N ASP A 33 -3.72 -8.18 27.06
CA ASP A 33 -2.52 -8.99 27.31
C ASP A 33 -2.05 -9.76 26.08
N ALA A 34 -2.72 -9.61 24.94
CA ALA A 34 -2.33 -10.32 23.71
C ALA A 34 -1.08 -9.72 23.09
N GLN A 35 -0.27 -10.56 22.48
CA GLN A 35 0.82 -10.13 21.60
C GLN A 35 0.26 -10.02 20.18
N VAL A 36 0.22 -8.80 19.65
CA VAL A 36 -0.34 -8.55 18.33
C VAL A 36 0.76 -8.14 17.37
N THR A 37 0.92 -8.88 16.30
CA THR A 37 1.82 -8.56 15.18
C THR A 37 0.97 -8.26 13.96
N SER A 38 1.23 -7.14 13.29
CA SER A 38 0.52 -6.78 12.06
C SER A 38 1.50 -6.62 10.92
N ILE A 39 1.15 -7.21 9.77
CA ILE A 39 1.96 -7.16 8.55
C ILE A 39 1.06 -6.66 7.43
N PRO A 40 1.30 -5.45 6.89
CA PRO A 40 0.50 -5.00 5.75
C PRO A 40 0.78 -5.86 4.52
N ALA A 41 -0.28 -6.33 3.87
CA ALA A 41 -0.16 -7.18 2.69
C ALA A 41 -0.27 -6.35 1.41
N ALA A 42 0.36 -6.84 0.35
CA ALA A 42 0.32 -6.24 -0.98
C ALA A 42 0.26 -7.35 -2.02
N ASP A 43 -0.57 -7.15 -3.03
CA ASP A 43 -0.81 -8.14 -4.10
C ASP A 43 -0.26 -7.72 -5.46
N GLY A 44 0.50 -6.63 -5.50
CA GLY A 44 1.01 -6.04 -6.75
C GLY A 44 0.13 -4.92 -7.28
N GLY A 45 -1.06 -4.72 -6.71
CA GLY A 45 -1.97 -3.65 -7.08
C GLY A 45 -1.76 -2.36 -6.30
N GLU A 46 -2.80 -1.56 -6.21
CA GLU A 46 -2.78 -0.27 -5.54
C GLU A 46 -2.24 -0.38 -4.10
N GLY A 47 -1.27 0.47 -3.77
CA GLY A 47 -0.67 0.51 -2.44
C GLY A 47 0.54 -0.39 -2.25
N THR A 48 0.90 -1.21 -3.23
CA THR A 48 2.04 -2.12 -3.13
C THR A 48 3.36 -1.39 -2.94
N LEU A 49 3.58 -0.29 -3.66
CA LEU A 49 4.83 0.49 -3.52
C LEU A 49 5.01 1.04 -2.11
N ASP A 50 3.95 1.48 -1.48
CA ASP A 50 4.02 1.99 -0.11
C ASP A 50 4.40 0.88 0.87
N VAL A 51 3.86 -0.32 0.69
CA VAL A 51 4.20 -1.48 1.51
C VAL A 51 5.66 -1.85 1.34
N ILE A 52 6.16 -1.90 0.10
CA ILE A 52 7.57 -2.23 -0.18
C ILE A 52 8.48 -1.17 0.43
N ARG A 53 8.18 0.12 0.23
CA ARG A 53 8.99 1.20 0.78
C ARG A 53 9.07 1.14 2.30
N ASN A 54 7.96 0.84 2.96
CA ASN A 54 7.94 0.72 4.41
C ASN A 54 8.78 -0.46 4.92
N SER A 55 8.97 -1.48 4.08
CA SER A 55 9.75 -2.68 4.44
C SER A 55 11.24 -2.53 4.15
N ILE A 56 11.61 -1.99 2.99
CA ILE A 56 13.01 -1.97 2.54
C ILE A 56 13.58 -0.56 2.33
N GLY A 57 12.76 0.47 2.47
CA GLY A 57 13.19 1.84 2.23
C GLY A 57 13.21 2.20 0.75
N GLY A 58 14.03 3.16 0.39
CA GLY A 58 14.13 3.65 -0.97
C GLY A 58 13.46 5.00 -1.15
N SER A 59 13.48 5.50 -2.37
CA SER A 59 12.94 6.82 -2.72
C SER A 59 11.95 6.71 -3.86
N PHE A 60 10.85 7.45 -3.77
CA PHE A 60 9.91 7.56 -4.88
C PHE A 60 10.43 8.54 -5.93
N VAL A 61 10.28 8.16 -7.20
CA VAL A 61 10.54 9.02 -8.36
C VAL A 61 9.21 9.21 -9.09
N VAL A 62 8.87 10.47 -9.37
CA VAL A 62 7.58 10.82 -9.97
C VAL A 62 7.78 11.25 -11.42
N HIS A 63 6.95 10.70 -12.31
CA HIS A 63 6.95 11.07 -13.72
C HIS A 63 5.54 11.35 -14.19
N SER A 64 5.41 12.23 -15.21
CA SER A 64 4.17 12.39 -15.92
C SER A 64 4.08 11.32 -17.01
N VAL A 65 3.00 10.56 -17.00
CA VAL A 65 2.75 9.49 -17.95
C VAL A 65 1.33 9.59 -18.46
N THR A 66 1.02 8.85 -19.53
CA THR A 66 -0.35 8.80 -20.06
C THR A 66 -1.20 7.85 -19.22
N GLY A 67 -2.29 8.35 -18.68
CA GLY A 67 -3.23 7.57 -17.87
C GLY A 67 -4.19 6.73 -18.73
N PRO A 68 -5.09 5.98 -18.06
CA PRO A 68 -5.98 5.03 -18.75
C PRO A 68 -7.02 5.70 -19.65
N CYS A 69 -7.32 6.96 -19.43
CA CYS A 69 -8.27 7.73 -20.25
C CYS A 69 -7.57 8.67 -21.23
N GLY A 70 -6.26 8.47 -21.49
CA GLY A 70 -5.49 9.27 -22.43
C GLY A 70 -4.98 10.60 -21.88
N GLN A 71 -5.33 10.97 -20.63
CA GLN A 71 -4.87 12.20 -19.99
C GLN A 71 -3.51 11.97 -19.32
N PRO A 72 -2.70 13.05 -19.13
CA PRO A 72 -1.48 12.93 -18.34
C PRO A 72 -1.80 12.73 -16.87
N VAL A 73 -1.09 11.82 -16.22
CA VAL A 73 -1.17 11.58 -14.78
C VAL A 73 0.23 11.53 -14.20
N SER A 74 0.36 11.87 -12.91
CA SER A 74 1.61 11.70 -12.20
C SER A 74 1.66 10.27 -11.67
N ALA A 75 2.69 9.53 -12.06
CA ALA A 75 2.94 8.18 -11.57
C ALA A 75 4.32 8.10 -10.95
N ARG A 76 4.45 7.32 -9.90
CA ARG A 76 5.72 7.15 -9.22
C ARG A 76 6.20 5.70 -9.35
N TYR A 77 7.50 5.53 -9.26
CA TYR A 77 8.10 4.22 -9.02
C TYR A 77 9.03 4.31 -7.82
N LEU A 78 9.34 3.18 -7.24
CA LEU A 78 10.25 3.12 -6.09
C LEU A 78 11.64 2.71 -6.55
N SER A 79 12.63 3.53 -6.23
CA SER A 79 14.03 3.22 -6.46
C SER A 79 14.67 2.81 -5.14
N ALA A 80 15.17 1.58 -5.07
CA ALA A 80 15.83 1.04 -3.88
C ALA A 80 17.07 0.24 -4.30
N GLY A 81 18.25 0.78 -3.99
CA GLY A 81 19.51 0.19 -4.44
C GLY A 81 19.56 0.13 -5.97
N ASP A 82 19.79 -1.05 -6.51
CA ASP A 82 19.86 -1.28 -7.96
C ASP A 82 18.51 -1.69 -8.55
N THR A 83 17.44 -1.66 -7.76
CA THR A 83 16.14 -2.17 -8.18
C THR A 83 15.13 -1.03 -8.29
N ALA A 84 14.35 -1.04 -9.36
CA ALA A 84 13.17 -0.19 -9.51
C ALA A 84 11.92 -1.05 -9.40
N TYR A 85 10.99 -0.63 -8.54
CA TYR A 85 9.70 -1.30 -8.36
C TYR A 85 8.64 -0.44 -9.04
N VAL A 86 7.95 -1.01 -10.02
CA VAL A 86 6.95 -0.31 -10.82
C VAL A 86 5.60 -0.96 -10.60
N GLU A 87 4.62 -0.14 -10.22
CA GLU A 87 3.26 -0.59 -9.95
C GLU A 87 2.34 -0.05 -11.04
N LEU A 88 1.68 -0.95 -11.74
CA LEU A 88 0.78 -0.56 -12.85
C LEU A 88 -0.32 0.41 -12.38
N ALA A 89 -0.84 0.21 -11.18
CA ALA A 89 -1.92 1.03 -10.64
C ALA A 89 -1.53 2.51 -10.47
N GLU A 90 -0.24 2.85 -10.38
CA GLU A 90 0.21 4.24 -10.31
C GLU A 90 -0.18 5.02 -11.58
N ALA A 91 -0.16 4.37 -12.73
CA ALA A 91 -0.49 4.99 -14.01
C ALA A 91 -1.90 4.65 -14.49
N ALA A 92 -2.38 3.44 -14.20
CA ALA A 92 -3.61 2.89 -14.79
C ALA A 92 -4.61 2.37 -13.75
N GLY A 93 -4.44 2.73 -12.46
CA GLY A 93 -5.34 2.31 -11.40
C GLY A 93 -6.70 3.01 -11.44
N LEU A 94 -7.62 2.51 -10.61
CA LEU A 94 -8.98 3.06 -10.54
C LEU A 94 -9.03 4.53 -10.15
N GLN A 95 -8.04 5.02 -9.40
CA GLN A 95 -7.95 6.43 -9.02
C GLN A 95 -7.81 7.37 -10.22
N HIS A 96 -7.38 6.87 -11.38
CA HIS A 96 -7.21 7.66 -12.60
C HIS A 96 -8.40 7.56 -13.57
N ARG A 97 -9.45 6.84 -13.20
CA ARG A 97 -10.66 6.78 -14.01
C ARG A 97 -11.38 8.12 -13.99
N LEU A 98 -11.86 8.52 -15.17
CA LEU A 98 -12.77 9.66 -15.24
C LEU A 98 -14.14 9.28 -14.68
N PRO A 99 -14.81 10.22 -13.98
CA PRO A 99 -16.15 9.95 -13.45
C PRO A 99 -17.18 9.71 -14.55
#